data_2216152aae47f68ed22e985a8e23b76b
#
_entry.id   2216152aae47f68ed22e985a8e23b76b
#
_cell.length_a   1.000
_cell.length_b   1.000
_cell.length_c   1.000
_cell.angle_alpha   90.00
_cell.angle_beta   90.00
_cell.angle_gamma   90.00
#
_symmetry.space_group_name_H-M   'P 1'
#
loop_
_entity.id
_entity.type
_entity.pdbx_description
1 polymer ?
#
loop_
_entity_poly.entity_id
_entity_poly.type
_entity_poly.pdbx_seq_one_letter_code
_entity_poly.pdbx_strand_id
1 'polypeptide(L)'
;MLKRMNFLCLQKRVSKEQNMNIAVYCGSDFGNQEAYKEAAVELGKWIGKNNHTLVYGGGESGLMGAVAKEVHEAGSAVIGVIPGNVEFIMARPQPYVTKLITAENMSERKQKMLELADVFLALPGGIGTLDEISEAITLTKIGVFKKPCILFNRNGFYEPLKTMFAQMEQAGFWWKEYMRHVLFSDDLEEIGAFIETWDDAE
;
A
#
# COMPACT_ATOMS: atom_id res chain seq x y z
N MET A 1 -12.80 -56.98 -0.33
CA MET A 1 -11.90 -56.35 -1.28
C MET A 1 -12.54 -55.04 -1.72
N LEU A 2 -12.36 -53.96 -0.89
CA LEU A 2 -12.97 -52.64 -1.10
C LEU A 2 -11.94 -51.76 -1.77
N LYS A 3 -12.23 -51.32 -3.01
CA LYS A 3 -11.47 -50.33 -3.76
C LYS A 3 -11.63 -48.96 -3.07
N ARG A 4 -10.54 -48.40 -2.53
CA ARG A 4 -10.42 -47.02 -2.14
C ARG A 4 -10.44 -46.16 -3.43
N MET A 5 -11.53 -45.47 -3.67
CA MET A 5 -11.58 -44.37 -4.63
C MET A 5 -10.90 -43.14 -4.00
N ASN A 6 -9.71 -42.81 -4.53
CA ASN A 6 -9.06 -41.54 -4.24
C ASN A 6 -9.87 -40.40 -4.90
N PHE A 7 -10.65 -39.67 -4.10
CA PHE A 7 -11.16 -38.38 -4.50
C PHE A 7 -10.00 -37.37 -4.36
N LEU A 8 -9.23 -37.18 -5.42
CA LEU A 8 -8.45 -35.96 -5.58
C LEU A 8 -9.45 -34.83 -5.79
N CYS A 9 -9.74 -34.13 -4.73
CA CYS A 9 -10.42 -32.85 -4.79
C CYS A 9 -9.48 -31.85 -5.47
N LEU A 10 -9.62 -31.69 -6.78
CA LEU A 10 -9.12 -30.57 -7.54
C LEU A 10 -9.88 -29.33 -7.04
N GLN A 11 -9.41 -28.74 -5.95
CA GLN A 11 -9.75 -27.36 -5.64
C GLN A 11 -9.20 -26.51 -6.79
N LYS A 12 -10.07 -26.19 -7.75
CA LYS A 12 -9.85 -25.06 -8.63
C LYS A 12 -9.62 -23.85 -7.73
N ARG A 13 -8.37 -23.39 -7.63
CA ARG A 13 -8.10 -22.02 -7.20
C ARG A 13 -8.86 -21.13 -8.17
N VAL A 14 -9.98 -20.62 -7.75
CA VAL A 14 -10.64 -19.52 -8.40
C VAL A 14 -9.65 -18.37 -8.21
N SER A 15 -9.01 -17.91 -9.29
CA SER A 15 -8.28 -16.67 -9.31
C SER A 15 -9.27 -15.59 -8.83
N LYS A 16 -9.08 -15.11 -7.61
CA LYS A 16 -9.84 -13.98 -7.12
C LYS A 16 -9.33 -12.75 -7.89
N GLU A 17 -9.99 -12.41 -8.98
CA GLU A 17 -10.05 -11.04 -9.49
C GLU A 17 -10.82 -10.21 -8.46
N GLN A 18 -10.25 -10.04 -7.27
CA GLN A 18 -10.90 -9.29 -6.23
C GLN A 18 -10.37 -7.86 -6.33
N ASN A 19 -11.28 -6.92 -6.68
CA ASN A 19 -11.00 -5.50 -6.60
C ASN A 19 -10.63 -5.15 -5.16
N MET A 20 -9.40 -4.66 -4.95
CA MET A 20 -8.85 -4.32 -3.63
C MET A 20 -8.65 -2.83 -3.50
N ASN A 21 -8.74 -2.34 -2.27
CA ASN A 21 -8.36 -0.98 -1.92
C ASN A 21 -6.89 -0.98 -1.49
N ILE A 22 -6.04 -0.31 -2.25
CA ILE A 22 -4.61 -0.20 -1.97
C ILE A 22 -4.33 1.19 -1.41
N ALA A 23 -3.97 1.27 -0.12
CA ALA A 23 -3.48 2.51 0.45
C ALA A 23 -2.05 2.77 0.00
N VAL A 24 -1.82 3.89 -0.67
CA VAL A 24 -0.50 4.32 -1.11
C VAL A 24 -0.04 5.54 -0.31
N TYR A 25 1.02 5.34 0.45
CA TYR A 25 1.75 6.38 1.17
C TYR A 25 2.97 6.79 0.35
N CYS A 26 3.17 8.08 0.10
CA CYS A 26 4.27 8.54 -0.75
C CYS A 26 4.58 10.03 -0.53
N GLY A 27 5.68 10.48 -1.13
CA GLY A 27 6.08 11.87 -1.08
C GLY A 27 5.08 12.82 -1.75
N SER A 28 4.88 14.02 -1.15
CA SER A 28 4.18 15.15 -1.76
C SER A 28 5.01 15.83 -2.85
N ASP A 29 6.29 15.49 -2.95
CA ASP A 29 7.25 15.92 -3.95
C ASP A 29 7.76 14.70 -4.73
N PHE A 30 8.40 14.95 -5.89
CA PHE A 30 9.00 13.87 -6.70
C PHE A 30 10.32 13.34 -6.15
N GLY A 31 10.94 14.06 -5.22
CA GLY A 31 12.31 13.79 -4.82
C GLY A 31 13.31 14.24 -5.89
N ASN A 32 14.53 13.72 -5.82
CA ASN A 32 15.65 14.15 -6.66
C ASN A 32 16.08 13.11 -7.73
N GLN A 33 15.32 12.04 -7.89
CA GLN A 33 15.57 11.00 -8.91
C GLN A 33 14.30 10.77 -9.73
N GLU A 34 14.44 10.78 -11.05
CA GLU A 34 13.32 10.52 -11.98
C GLU A 34 12.71 9.13 -11.75
N ALA A 35 13.52 8.16 -11.35
CA ALA A 35 13.07 6.81 -11.04
C ALA A 35 11.97 6.74 -9.97
N TYR A 36 11.88 7.71 -9.06
CA TYR A 36 10.80 7.74 -8.07
C TYR A 36 9.45 8.12 -8.70
N LYS A 37 9.47 9.06 -9.64
CA LYS A 37 8.29 9.43 -10.42
C LYS A 37 7.87 8.29 -11.34
N GLU A 38 8.82 7.64 -12.01
CA GLU A 38 8.57 6.45 -12.82
C GLU A 38 7.90 5.35 -12.00
N ALA A 39 8.40 5.08 -10.78
CA ALA A 39 7.79 4.12 -9.85
C ALA A 39 6.33 4.45 -9.52
N ALA A 40 6.00 5.73 -9.29
CA ALA A 40 4.63 6.15 -9.02
C ALA A 40 3.71 5.95 -10.25
N VAL A 41 4.21 6.26 -11.44
CA VAL A 41 3.51 6.03 -12.72
C VAL A 41 3.29 4.53 -12.95
N GLU A 42 4.32 3.71 -12.80
CA GLU A 42 4.24 2.26 -12.98
C GLU A 42 3.24 1.63 -12.01
N LEU A 43 3.32 2.00 -10.73
CA LEU A 43 2.38 1.52 -9.71
C LEU A 43 0.95 1.96 -10.01
N GLY A 44 0.74 3.22 -10.41
CA GLY A 44 -0.60 3.72 -10.76
C GLY A 44 -1.21 2.96 -11.93
N LYS A 45 -0.42 2.69 -12.98
CA LYS A 45 -0.85 1.86 -14.11
C LYS A 45 -1.18 0.43 -13.69
N TRP A 46 -0.38 -0.16 -12.80
CA TRP A 46 -0.61 -1.50 -12.29
C TRP A 46 -1.91 -1.58 -11.48
N ILE A 47 -2.14 -0.61 -10.57
CA ILE A 47 -3.38 -0.51 -9.79
C ILE A 47 -4.59 -0.41 -10.74
N GLY A 48 -4.53 0.49 -11.72
CA GLY A 48 -5.60 0.70 -12.68
C GLY A 48 -5.87 -0.52 -13.57
N LYS A 49 -4.82 -1.13 -14.12
CA LYS A 49 -4.92 -2.31 -15.00
C LYS A 49 -5.59 -3.51 -14.29
N ASN A 50 -5.37 -3.64 -12.99
CA ASN A 50 -5.95 -4.72 -12.19
C ASN A 50 -7.32 -4.34 -11.56
N ASN A 51 -7.89 -3.20 -11.94
CA ASN A 51 -9.17 -2.68 -11.43
C ASN A 51 -9.18 -2.48 -9.90
N HIS A 52 -8.02 -2.26 -9.28
CA HIS A 52 -7.94 -1.93 -7.87
C HIS A 52 -8.31 -0.47 -7.62
N THR A 53 -8.69 -0.15 -6.39
CA THR A 53 -8.98 1.21 -5.95
C THR A 53 -7.75 1.80 -5.25
N LEU A 54 -7.36 3.01 -5.61
CA LEU A 54 -6.36 3.78 -4.88
C LEU A 54 -7.00 4.46 -3.67
N VAL A 55 -6.39 4.28 -2.48
CA VAL A 55 -6.66 5.10 -1.29
C VAL A 55 -5.39 5.90 -0.97
N TYR A 56 -5.46 7.23 -0.91
CA TYR A 56 -4.27 8.05 -0.73
C TYR A 56 -4.55 9.38 -0.02
N GLY A 57 -3.50 10.15 0.21
CA GLY A 57 -3.56 11.42 0.94
C GLY A 57 -4.22 12.61 0.24
N GLY A 58 -4.78 12.43 -0.95
CA GLY A 58 -5.51 13.48 -1.65
C GLY A 58 -4.63 14.55 -2.30
N GLY A 59 -3.30 14.44 -2.31
CA GLY A 59 -2.41 15.42 -2.93
C GLY A 59 -2.44 15.39 -4.46
N GLU A 60 -2.36 16.57 -5.09
CA GLU A 60 -2.36 16.73 -6.56
C GLU A 60 -0.95 16.73 -7.16
N SER A 61 0.09 16.92 -6.35
CA SER A 61 1.47 17.10 -6.77
C SER A 61 2.38 15.95 -6.34
N GLY A 62 3.60 15.92 -6.84
CA GLY A 62 4.60 14.92 -6.49
C GLY A 62 4.19 13.49 -6.85
N LEU A 63 4.64 12.54 -6.06
CA LEU A 63 4.33 11.13 -6.28
C LEU A 63 2.83 10.85 -6.04
N MET A 64 2.19 11.57 -5.12
CA MET A 64 0.74 11.46 -4.89
C MET A 64 -0.07 11.76 -6.15
N GLY A 65 0.19 12.90 -6.78
CA GLY A 65 -0.50 13.29 -8.02
C GLY A 65 -0.19 12.35 -9.18
N ALA A 66 1.05 11.86 -9.28
CA ALA A 66 1.45 10.93 -10.34
C ALA A 66 0.71 9.60 -10.25
N VAL A 67 0.67 8.96 -9.08
CA VAL A 67 -0.05 7.69 -8.91
C VAL A 67 -1.56 7.86 -9.10
N ALA A 68 -2.15 8.93 -8.54
CA ALA A 68 -3.59 9.19 -8.65
C ALA A 68 -4.04 9.43 -10.11
N LYS A 69 -3.23 10.15 -10.88
CA LYS A 69 -3.46 10.41 -12.30
C LYS A 69 -3.57 9.11 -13.10
N GLU A 70 -2.58 8.23 -12.98
CA GLU A 70 -2.54 6.98 -13.76
C GLU A 70 -3.71 6.04 -13.41
N VAL A 71 -4.08 5.96 -12.12
CA VAL A 71 -5.24 5.16 -11.69
C VAL A 71 -6.54 5.74 -12.25
N HIS A 72 -6.71 7.06 -12.19
CA HIS A 72 -7.88 7.76 -12.73
C HIS A 72 -8.00 7.60 -14.25
N GLU A 73 -6.89 7.78 -14.99
CA GLU A 73 -6.86 7.64 -16.45
C GLU A 73 -7.14 6.20 -16.92
N ALA A 74 -6.82 5.21 -16.08
CA ALA A 74 -7.21 3.81 -16.31
C ALA A 74 -8.69 3.52 -16.01
N GLY A 75 -9.45 4.48 -15.49
CA GLY A 75 -10.87 4.32 -15.16
C GLY A 75 -11.14 3.68 -13.80
N SER A 76 -10.12 3.46 -12.98
CA SER A 76 -10.26 2.90 -11.63
C SER A 76 -10.59 3.97 -10.59
N ALA A 77 -11.15 3.55 -9.47
CA ALA A 77 -11.56 4.46 -8.41
C ALA A 77 -10.35 5.03 -7.64
N VAL A 78 -10.43 6.31 -7.31
CA VAL A 78 -9.42 7.04 -6.53
C VAL A 78 -10.09 7.70 -5.33
N ILE A 79 -9.77 7.24 -4.13
CA ILE A 79 -10.28 7.78 -2.86
C ILE A 79 -9.20 8.65 -2.23
N GLY A 80 -9.45 9.96 -2.18
CA GLY A 80 -8.61 10.91 -1.46
C GLY A 80 -9.10 11.08 -0.03
N VAL A 81 -8.19 10.99 0.96
CA VAL A 81 -8.52 11.27 2.38
C VAL A 81 -7.72 12.48 2.84
N ILE A 82 -8.40 13.59 3.13
CA ILE A 82 -7.79 14.87 3.51
C ILE A 82 -8.20 15.30 4.92
N PRO A 83 -7.32 16.02 5.65
CA PRO A 83 -7.71 16.61 6.93
C PRO A 83 -8.51 17.90 6.73
N GLY A 84 -9.69 17.99 7.33
CA GLY A 84 -10.58 19.15 7.21
C GLY A 84 -10.14 20.39 7.99
N ASN A 85 -9.20 20.23 8.92
CA ASN A 85 -8.65 21.33 9.72
C ASN A 85 -7.39 21.98 9.12
N VAL A 86 -6.98 21.59 7.89
CA VAL A 86 -5.83 22.14 7.19
C VAL A 86 -6.30 22.87 5.95
N GLU A 87 -6.61 24.16 6.11
CA GLU A 87 -7.18 25.03 5.07
C GLU A 87 -6.38 25.02 3.76
N PHE A 88 -5.06 24.99 3.86
CA PHE A 88 -4.16 24.92 2.71
C PHE A 88 -4.33 23.63 1.87
N ILE A 89 -4.68 22.49 2.50
CA ILE A 89 -4.93 21.22 1.79
C ILE A 89 -6.33 21.25 1.17
N MET A 90 -7.32 21.78 1.89
CA MET A 90 -8.70 21.88 1.42
C MET A 90 -8.87 22.78 0.20
N ALA A 91 -8.03 23.83 0.08
CA ALA A 91 -8.10 24.79 -1.02
C ALA A 91 -7.48 24.29 -2.33
N ARG A 92 -6.84 23.11 -2.35
CA ARG A 92 -6.21 22.58 -3.56
C ARG A 92 -7.18 21.78 -4.41
N PRO A 93 -7.12 21.91 -5.75
CA PRO A 93 -7.87 21.04 -6.65
C PRO A 93 -7.53 19.56 -6.42
N GLN A 94 -8.53 18.70 -6.62
CA GLN A 94 -8.37 17.25 -6.51
C GLN A 94 -8.80 16.58 -7.83
N PRO A 95 -8.09 16.83 -8.96
CA PRO A 95 -8.60 16.55 -10.30
C PRO A 95 -8.77 15.06 -10.59
N TYR A 96 -8.05 14.20 -9.88
CA TYR A 96 -8.06 12.76 -10.13
C TYR A 96 -8.91 11.98 -9.12
N VAL A 97 -9.46 12.65 -8.11
CA VAL A 97 -10.23 12.00 -7.05
C VAL A 97 -11.65 11.69 -7.51
N THR A 98 -12.06 10.43 -7.42
CA THR A 98 -13.45 10.00 -7.68
C THR A 98 -14.31 10.10 -6.42
N LYS A 99 -13.70 9.97 -5.23
CA LYS A 99 -14.36 10.12 -3.93
C LYS A 99 -13.43 10.82 -2.94
N LEU A 100 -13.86 11.97 -2.44
CA LEU A 100 -13.12 12.71 -1.41
C LEU A 100 -13.74 12.42 -0.04
N ILE A 101 -12.88 12.10 0.93
CA ILE A 101 -13.24 11.89 2.33
C ILE A 101 -12.52 12.92 3.17
N THR A 102 -13.27 13.70 3.94
CA THR A 102 -12.70 14.67 4.89
C THR A 102 -12.66 14.05 6.28
N ALA A 103 -11.52 14.18 6.94
CA ALA A 103 -11.29 13.79 8.32
C ALA A 103 -11.18 15.03 9.21
N GLU A 104 -11.55 14.95 10.48
CA GLU A 104 -11.49 16.09 11.40
C GLU A 104 -10.05 16.57 11.66
N ASN A 105 -9.10 15.60 11.68
CA ASN A 105 -7.69 15.84 11.96
C ASN A 105 -6.79 14.78 11.33
N MET A 106 -5.46 14.92 11.48
CA MET A 106 -4.48 13.98 10.90
C MET A 106 -4.57 12.56 11.47
N SER A 107 -4.94 12.39 12.74
CA SER A 107 -5.09 11.05 13.32
C SER A 107 -6.27 10.32 12.72
N GLU A 108 -7.42 10.97 12.61
CA GLU A 108 -8.60 10.39 11.97
C GLU A 108 -8.37 10.13 10.47
N ARG A 109 -7.62 11.02 9.79
CA ARG A 109 -7.23 10.81 8.39
C ARG A 109 -6.46 9.50 8.23
N LYS A 110 -5.42 9.28 9.03
CA LYS A 110 -4.64 8.04 9.00
C LYS A 110 -5.50 6.83 9.32
N GLN A 111 -6.34 6.92 10.35
CA GLN A 111 -7.26 5.86 10.71
C GLN A 111 -8.20 5.49 9.55
N LYS A 112 -8.82 6.48 8.88
CA LYS A 112 -9.68 6.23 7.72
C LYS A 112 -8.94 5.54 6.58
N MET A 113 -7.70 5.92 6.29
CA MET A 113 -6.88 5.25 5.27
C MET A 113 -6.58 3.80 5.66
N LEU A 114 -6.24 3.54 6.92
CA LEU A 114 -6.00 2.20 7.44
C LEU A 114 -7.24 1.30 7.38
N GLU A 115 -8.41 1.83 7.70
CA GLU A 115 -9.68 1.09 7.68
C GLU A 115 -10.14 0.74 6.26
N LEU A 116 -9.98 1.69 5.33
CA LEU A 116 -10.43 1.54 3.93
C LEU A 116 -9.59 0.55 3.12
N ALA A 117 -8.31 0.43 3.44
CA ALA A 117 -7.37 -0.35 2.64
C ALA A 117 -7.48 -1.85 2.91
N ASP A 118 -7.19 -2.65 1.88
CA ASP A 118 -6.93 -4.09 1.98
C ASP A 118 -5.41 -4.36 1.98
N VAL A 119 -4.62 -3.44 1.40
CA VAL A 119 -3.17 -3.50 1.25
C VAL A 119 -2.56 -2.16 1.60
N PHE A 120 -1.43 -2.15 2.29
CA PHE A 120 -0.64 -0.96 2.57
C PHE A 120 0.64 -0.94 1.72
N LEU A 121 0.86 0.11 0.97
CA LEU A 121 2.03 0.26 0.11
C LEU A 121 2.67 1.63 0.29
N ALA A 122 3.99 1.66 0.50
CA ALA A 122 4.77 2.89 0.56
C ALA A 122 5.69 3.01 -0.66
N LEU A 123 5.50 4.05 -1.48
CA LEU A 123 6.50 4.56 -2.41
C LEU A 123 7.54 5.41 -1.67
N PRO A 124 8.69 5.76 -2.28
CA PRO A 124 9.62 6.72 -1.70
C PRO A 124 8.93 7.98 -1.19
N GLY A 125 9.36 8.47 -0.03
CA GLY A 125 8.76 9.65 0.58
C GLY A 125 9.53 10.15 1.81
N GLY A 126 8.98 11.14 2.47
CA GLY A 126 9.56 11.73 3.67
C GLY A 126 9.07 11.08 4.96
N ILE A 127 9.23 11.84 6.06
CA ILE A 127 8.86 11.39 7.40
C ILE A 127 7.37 11.07 7.54
N GLY A 128 6.48 11.77 6.80
CA GLY A 128 5.05 11.47 6.80
C GLY A 128 4.74 10.10 6.21
N THR A 129 5.41 9.73 5.11
CA THR A 129 5.30 8.39 4.51
C THR A 129 5.81 7.31 5.46
N LEU A 130 6.93 7.58 6.17
CA LEU A 130 7.47 6.67 7.16
C LEU A 130 6.54 6.51 8.37
N ASP A 131 5.93 7.59 8.86
CA ASP A 131 4.94 7.57 9.94
C ASP A 131 3.73 6.69 9.56
N GLU A 132 3.15 6.89 8.38
CA GLU A 132 1.98 6.16 7.90
C GLU A 132 2.26 4.65 7.72
N ILE A 133 3.35 4.29 7.05
CA ILE A 133 3.67 2.86 6.84
C ILE A 133 4.12 2.16 8.13
N SER A 134 4.83 2.85 9.02
CA SER A 134 5.25 2.28 10.30
C SER A 134 4.07 2.02 11.22
N GLU A 135 3.04 2.88 11.20
CA GLU A 135 1.79 2.64 11.90
C GLU A 135 1.06 1.42 11.33
N ALA A 136 0.93 1.31 10.00
CA ALA A 136 0.32 0.15 9.34
C ALA A 136 1.02 -1.16 9.71
N ILE A 137 2.37 -1.20 9.63
CA ILE A 137 3.19 -2.35 10.02
C ILE A 137 2.97 -2.71 11.50
N THR A 138 2.93 -1.70 12.38
CA THR A 138 2.73 -1.90 13.82
C THR A 138 1.36 -2.52 14.10
N LEU A 139 0.30 -1.97 13.50
CA LEU A 139 -1.06 -2.46 13.68
C LEU A 139 -1.28 -3.86 13.10
N THR A 140 -0.62 -4.18 11.99
CA THR A 140 -0.59 -5.53 11.44
C THR A 140 0.15 -6.50 12.37
N LYS A 141 1.32 -6.10 12.88
CA LYS A 141 2.11 -6.89 13.82
C LYS A 141 1.33 -7.29 15.07
N ILE A 142 0.57 -6.36 15.67
CA ILE A 142 -0.20 -6.62 16.89
C ILE A 142 -1.59 -7.23 16.62
N GLY A 143 -1.91 -7.57 15.38
CA GLY A 143 -3.14 -8.26 14.99
C GLY A 143 -4.38 -7.38 14.94
N VAL A 144 -4.25 -6.04 14.97
CA VAL A 144 -5.39 -5.13 14.77
C VAL A 144 -5.87 -5.19 13.32
N PHE A 145 -4.92 -5.23 12.38
CA PHE A 145 -5.19 -5.52 10.99
C PHE A 145 -4.50 -6.80 10.55
N LYS A 146 -5.08 -7.47 9.58
CA LYS A 146 -4.49 -8.62 8.90
C LYS A 146 -4.36 -8.26 7.42
N LYS A 147 -3.37 -7.42 7.11
CA LYS A 147 -3.19 -6.82 5.79
C LYS A 147 -1.70 -6.76 5.44
N PRO A 148 -1.30 -7.07 4.20
CA PRO A 148 0.11 -7.01 3.79
C PRO A 148 0.60 -5.57 3.72
N CYS A 149 1.88 -5.38 4.06
CA CYS A 149 2.59 -4.11 3.99
C CYS A 149 3.72 -4.22 2.96
N ILE A 150 3.77 -3.32 1.99
CA ILE A 150 4.76 -3.30 0.93
C ILE A 150 5.56 -1.98 0.99
N LEU A 151 6.88 -2.08 0.95
CA LEU A 151 7.77 -0.95 0.74
C LEU A 151 8.32 -1.05 -0.68
N PHE A 152 7.85 -0.18 -1.58
CA PHE A 152 8.27 -0.15 -2.98
C PHE A 152 9.71 0.37 -3.07
N ASN A 153 10.65 -0.56 -3.19
CA ASN A 153 12.07 -0.33 -2.94
C ASN A 153 12.85 0.14 -4.17
N ARG A 154 12.30 1.08 -4.94
CA ARG A 154 12.95 1.63 -6.14
C ARG A 154 14.34 2.17 -5.80
N ASN A 155 15.34 1.68 -6.56
CA ASN A 155 16.74 2.05 -6.39
C ASN A 155 17.27 1.84 -4.96
N GLY A 156 16.70 0.90 -4.21
CA GLY A 156 17.14 0.63 -2.84
C GLY A 156 16.78 1.73 -1.82
N PHE A 157 15.77 2.56 -2.10
CA PHE A 157 15.38 3.66 -1.23
C PHE A 157 15.11 3.20 0.22
N TYR A 158 14.53 2.01 0.38
CA TYR A 158 14.19 1.43 1.68
C TYR A 158 15.25 0.46 2.25
N GLU A 159 16.42 0.27 1.61
CA GLU A 159 17.49 -0.59 2.17
C GLU A 159 17.97 -0.15 3.56
N PRO A 160 18.09 1.17 3.87
CA PRO A 160 18.41 1.61 5.23
C PRO A 160 17.36 1.18 6.26
N LEU A 161 16.07 1.23 5.90
CA LEU A 161 14.98 0.79 6.78
C LEU A 161 14.97 -0.72 6.97
N LYS A 162 15.23 -1.49 5.92
CA LYS A 162 15.40 -2.95 5.98
C LYS A 162 16.56 -3.34 6.89
N THR A 163 17.68 -2.61 6.80
CA THR A 163 18.82 -2.76 7.71
C THR A 163 18.44 -2.45 9.16
N MET A 164 17.65 -1.38 9.38
CA MET A 164 17.16 -1.03 10.72
C MET A 164 16.26 -2.13 11.31
N PHE A 165 15.40 -2.75 10.52
CA PHE A 165 14.57 -3.88 10.97
C PHE A 165 15.44 -5.08 11.38
N ALA A 166 16.50 -5.39 10.61
CA ALA A 166 17.44 -6.44 10.98
C ALA A 166 18.18 -6.12 12.30
N GLN A 167 18.54 -4.87 12.55
CA GLN A 167 19.12 -4.43 13.82
C GLN A 167 18.14 -4.55 14.98
N MET A 168 16.87 -4.19 14.77
CA MET A 168 15.80 -4.38 15.78
C MET A 168 15.62 -5.86 16.13
N GLU A 169 15.71 -6.76 15.14
CA GLU A 169 15.65 -8.21 15.36
C GLU A 169 16.85 -8.68 16.21
N GLN A 170 18.07 -8.32 15.84
CA GLN A 170 19.27 -8.66 16.58
C GLN A 170 19.27 -8.13 18.02
N ALA A 171 18.67 -6.97 18.23
CA ALA A 171 18.53 -6.35 19.55
C ALA A 171 17.34 -6.92 20.37
N GLY A 172 16.53 -7.83 19.81
CA GLY A 172 15.39 -8.44 20.49
C GLY A 172 14.13 -7.57 20.59
N PHE A 173 14.04 -6.49 19.79
CA PHE A 173 12.86 -5.62 19.73
C PHE A 173 11.89 -5.98 18.59
N TRP A 174 12.31 -6.85 17.68
CA TRP A 174 11.55 -7.30 16.52
C TRP A 174 11.73 -8.80 16.33
N TRP A 175 10.68 -9.53 15.92
CA TRP A 175 10.77 -10.96 15.68
C TRP A 175 10.71 -11.26 14.19
N LYS A 176 11.48 -12.23 13.74
CA LYS A 176 11.58 -12.62 12.32
C LYS A 176 10.22 -12.98 11.71
N GLU A 177 9.33 -13.54 12.51
CA GLU A 177 7.97 -13.92 12.09
C GLU A 177 7.15 -12.72 11.61
N TYR A 178 7.44 -11.52 12.10
CA TYR A 178 6.73 -10.31 11.66
C TYR A 178 7.14 -9.85 10.25
N MET A 179 8.33 -10.28 9.77
CA MET A 179 8.77 -9.97 8.41
C MET A 179 7.91 -10.63 7.34
N ARG A 180 7.15 -11.68 7.67
CA ARG A 180 6.18 -12.28 6.74
C ARG A 180 5.10 -11.31 6.28
N HIS A 181 4.85 -10.25 7.05
CA HIS A 181 3.85 -9.23 6.76
C HIS A 181 4.38 -8.06 5.93
N VAL A 182 5.70 -8.03 5.69
CA VAL A 182 6.37 -6.89 5.08
C VAL A 182 7.21 -7.34 3.89
N LEU A 183 6.89 -6.83 2.71
CA LEU A 183 7.68 -7.05 1.49
C LEU A 183 8.46 -5.78 1.13
N PHE A 184 9.74 -5.93 0.79
CA PHE A 184 10.57 -4.90 0.17
C PHE A 184 10.85 -5.31 -1.27
N SER A 185 10.17 -4.71 -2.23
CA SER A 185 10.32 -5.01 -3.65
C SER A 185 9.92 -3.82 -4.51
N ASP A 186 10.47 -3.70 -5.70
CA ASP A 186 10.00 -2.80 -6.76
C ASP A 186 9.54 -3.57 -8.01
N ASP A 187 9.45 -4.89 -7.90
CA ASP A 187 8.87 -5.77 -8.91
C ASP A 187 7.37 -5.93 -8.68
N LEU A 188 6.57 -5.41 -9.61
CA LEU A 188 5.10 -5.44 -9.53
C LEU A 188 4.53 -6.86 -9.68
N GLU A 189 5.24 -7.80 -10.31
CA GLU A 189 4.83 -9.20 -10.38
C GLU A 189 5.03 -9.88 -9.01
N GLU A 190 6.17 -9.63 -8.35
CA GLU A 190 6.43 -10.10 -6.99
C GLU A 190 5.43 -9.51 -5.99
N ILE A 191 5.12 -8.21 -6.10
CA ILE A 191 4.14 -7.53 -5.27
C ILE A 191 2.74 -8.15 -5.45
N GLY A 192 2.32 -8.36 -6.69
CA GLY A 192 1.04 -9.02 -7.00
C GLY A 192 0.97 -10.42 -6.41
N ALA A 193 1.99 -11.23 -6.62
CA ALA A 193 2.07 -12.59 -6.07
C ALA A 193 2.05 -12.59 -4.53
N PHE A 194 2.73 -11.65 -3.88
CA PHE A 194 2.71 -11.50 -2.43
C PHE A 194 1.31 -11.18 -1.91
N ILE A 195 0.59 -10.27 -2.56
CA ILE A 195 -0.78 -9.91 -2.19
C ILE A 195 -1.74 -11.09 -2.40
N GLU A 196 -1.66 -11.79 -3.54
CA GLU A 196 -2.53 -12.93 -3.87
C GLU A 196 -2.31 -14.13 -2.95
N THR A 197 -1.09 -14.35 -2.51
CA THR A 197 -0.72 -15.47 -1.62
C THR A 197 -0.85 -15.11 -0.15
N TRP A 198 -1.18 -13.87 0.16
CA TRP A 198 -1.40 -13.43 1.52
C TRP A 198 -2.54 -14.22 2.17
N ASP A 199 -2.20 -14.91 3.25
CA ASP A 199 -3.16 -15.65 4.06
C ASP A 199 -3.24 -15.01 5.45
N ASP A 200 -4.44 -14.59 5.84
CA ASP A 200 -4.70 -14.02 7.17
C ASP A 200 -4.94 -15.12 8.23
N ALA A 201 -4.86 -16.38 7.80
CA ALA A 201 -5.06 -17.54 8.66
C ALA A 201 -3.78 -17.86 9.46
N GLU A 202 -3.48 -17.05 10.50
CA GLU A 202 -2.81 -17.49 11.74
C GLU A 202 -2.78 -16.38 12.77
#